data_538fee6c1ead1699ab097ca45fab53cc
#
_entry.id   538fee6c1ead1699ab097ca45fab53cc
#
_cell.length_a   1.000
_cell.length_b   1.000
_cell.length_c   1.000
_cell.angle_alpha   90.00
_cell.angle_beta   90.00
_cell.angle_gamma   90.00
#
_symmetry.space_group_name_H-M   'P 1'
#
loop_
_entity.id
_entity.type
_entity.pdbx_description
1 polymer ?
#
loop_
_entity_poly.entity_id
_entity_poly.type
_entity_poly.pdbx_seq_one_letter_code
_entity_poly.pdbx_strand_id
1 'polypeptide(L)' 'MSYNVVTQEGVRTFENIDDAGDYAQAMSLRTGEPVKVFPAETGLVTFTVRPTTKDTK' A
#
# COMPACT_ATOMS: atom_id res chain seq x y z
N MET A 1 -14.51 2.24 7.55
CA MET A 1 -14.02 1.31 6.54
C MET A 1 -12.55 1.08 6.70
N SER A 2 -12.12 -0.12 6.42
CA SER A 2 -10.72 -0.48 6.64
C SER A 2 -10.06 -0.85 5.34
N TYR A 3 -8.75 -0.71 5.30
CA TYR A 3 -7.96 -1.07 4.15
C TYR A 3 -6.80 -1.92 4.60
N ASN A 4 -6.53 -2.99 3.87
CA ASN A 4 -5.42 -3.88 4.17
C ASN A 4 -4.29 -3.62 3.21
N VAL A 5 -3.10 -3.40 3.77
CA VAL A 5 -1.90 -3.21 2.97
C VAL A 5 -1.08 -4.49 3.08
N VAL A 6 -0.87 -5.16 1.96
CA VAL A 6 -0.18 -6.44 1.92
C VAL A 6 1.26 -6.21 1.49
N THR A 7 2.18 -6.60 2.33
CA THR A 7 3.61 -6.48 2.03
C THR A 7 4.28 -7.80 2.33
N GLN A 8 5.56 -7.87 2.07
CA GLN A 8 6.34 -9.06 2.40
C GLN A 8 6.41 -9.29 3.89
N GLU A 9 6.23 -8.26 4.68
CA GLU A 9 6.28 -8.38 6.13
C GLU A 9 4.94 -8.81 6.71
N GLY A 10 3.89 -8.84 5.91
CA GLY A 10 2.58 -9.24 6.38
C GLY A 10 1.52 -8.24 5.94
N VAL A 11 0.39 -8.29 6.65
CA VAL A 11 -0.75 -7.43 6.31
C VAL A 11 -0.97 -6.44 7.44
N ARG A 12 -1.12 -5.17 7.09
CA ARG A 12 -1.47 -4.13 8.05
C ARG A 12 -2.81 -3.53 7.66
N THR A 13 -3.63 -3.27 8.66
CA THR A 13 -4.96 -2.72 8.44
C THR A 13 -5.01 -1.27 8.91
N PHE A 14 -5.59 -0.43 8.09
CA PHE A 14 -5.74 0.99 8.40
C PHE A 14 -7.18 1.39 8.20
N GLU A 15 -7.65 2.33 8.98
CA GLU A 15 -9.03 2.78 8.86
C GLU A 15 -9.22 3.82 7.77
N ASN A 16 -8.15 4.53 7.42
CA ASN A 16 -8.21 5.57 6.41
C ASN A 16 -7.44 5.18 5.18
N ILE A 17 -7.97 5.56 4.02
CA ILE A 17 -7.25 5.32 2.77
C ILE A 17 -5.95 6.11 2.73
N ASP A 18 -5.94 7.30 3.34
CA ASP A 18 -4.73 8.12 3.34
C ASP A 18 -3.61 7.44 4.11
N ASP A 19 -3.94 6.90 5.29
CA ASP A 19 -2.94 6.20 6.08
C ASP A 19 -2.45 4.96 5.38
N ALA A 20 -3.37 4.21 4.78
CA ALA A 20 -3.01 3.01 4.04
C ALA A 20 -2.09 3.36 2.88
N GLY A 21 -2.42 4.42 2.15
CA GLY A 21 -1.60 4.84 1.03
C GLY A 21 -0.21 5.28 1.45
N ASP A 22 -0.12 6.03 2.55
CA ASP A 22 1.17 6.49 3.06
C ASP A 22 2.05 5.31 3.45
N TYR A 23 1.47 4.35 4.17
CA TYR A 23 2.22 3.18 4.58
C TYR A 23 2.64 2.37 3.36
N ALA A 24 1.71 2.18 2.42
CA ALA A 24 2.00 1.40 1.23
C ALA A 24 3.13 2.03 0.43
N GLN A 25 3.09 3.36 0.30
CA GLN A 25 4.14 4.04 -0.45
C GLN A 25 5.48 3.93 0.25
N ALA A 26 5.51 4.09 1.56
CA ALA A 26 6.75 3.98 2.32
C ALA A 26 7.33 2.58 2.16
N MET A 27 6.49 1.55 2.25
CA MET A 27 6.95 0.18 2.11
C MET A 27 7.40 -0.11 0.68
N SER A 28 6.68 0.43 -0.29
CA SER A 28 7.06 0.24 -1.69
C SER A 28 8.44 0.82 -1.97
N LEU A 29 8.70 2.02 -1.47
CA LEU A 29 10.00 2.64 -1.65
C LEU A 29 11.09 1.87 -0.91
N ARG A 30 10.74 1.36 0.26
CA ARG A 30 11.72 0.66 1.08
C ARG A 30 12.10 -0.68 0.48
N THR A 31 11.12 -1.42 -0.04
CA THR A 31 11.36 -2.75 -0.57
C THR A 31 11.69 -2.74 -2.05
N GLY A 32 11.32 -1.66 -2.74
CA GLY A 32 11.53 -1.60 -4.19
C GLY A 32 10.51 -2.39 -4.98
N GLU A 33 9.40 -2.78 -4.35
CA GLU A 33 8.39 -3.58 -5.00
C GLU A 33 7.01 -2.97 -4.84
N PRO A 34 6.09 -3.27 -5.75
CA PRO A 34 4.72 -2.75 -5.63
C PRO A 34 4.05 -3.29 -4.38
N VAL A 35 3.25 -2.46 -3.76
CA VAL A 35 2.49 -2.83 -2.59
C VAL A 35 1.01 -2.69 -2.92
N LYS A 36 0.22 -3.70 -2.58
CA LYS A 36 -1.19 -3.73 -2.92
C LYS A 36 -2.03 -3.34 -1.72
N VAL A 37 -3.05 -2.54 -1.99
CA VAL A 37 -3.99 -2.09 -0.97
C VAL A 37 -5.37 -2.63 -1.33
N PHE A 38 -6.02 -3.28 -0.36
CA PHE A 38 -7.32 -3.88 -0.56
C PHE A 38 -8.31 -3.27 0.43
N PRO A 39 -9.54 -2.99 0.00
CA PRO A 39 -10.59 -2.67 0.97
C PRO A 39 -10.91 -3.93 1.76
N ALA A 40 -10.94 -3.80 3.07
CA ALA A 40 -11.16 -4.97 3.93
C ALA A 40 -12.51 -5.62 3.68
N GLU A 41 -13.51 -4.81 3.32
CA GLU A 41 -14.87 -5.32 3.18
C GLU A 41 -15.07 -6.13 1.93
N THR A 42 -14.48 -5.69 0.81
CA THR A 42 -14.74 -6.34 -0.45
C THR A 42 -13.68 -7.36 -0.82
N GLY A 43 -12.48 -7.18 -0.30
CA GLY A 43 -11.38 -8.06 -0.65
C GLY A 43 -10.82 -7.83 -2.05
N LEU A 44 -11.34 -6.84 -2.76
CA LEU A 44 -10.83 -6.52 -4.08
C LEU A 44 -9.68 -5.55 -3.98
N VAL A 45 -8.77 -5.62 -4.94
CA VAL A 45 -7.65 -4.70 -4.97
C VAL A 45 -8.16 -3.31 -5.29
N THR A 46 -7.90 -2.36 -4.39
CA THR A 46 -8.26 -0.99 -4.62
C THR A 46 -7.26 -0.31 -5.53
N PHE A 47 -5.99 -0.47 -5.22
CA PHE A 47 -4.94 0.12 -6.06
C PHE A 47 -3.61 -0.49 -5.67
N THR A 48 -2.65 -0.30 -6.55
CA THR A 48 -1.29 -0.76 -6.34
C THR A 48 -0.37 0.45 -6.27
N VAL A 49 0.41 0.51 -5.21
CA VAL A 49 1.38 1.58 -5.02
C VAL A 49 2.73 1.08 -5.51
N ARG A 50 3.31 1.77 -6.48
CA ARG A 50 4.58 1.37 -7.04
C ARG A 50 5.70 2.19 -6.43
N PRO A 51 6.91 1.63 -6.39
CA PRO A 51 8.04 2.39 -5.88
C PRO A 51 8.37 3.49 -6.87
N THR A 52 8.03 4.71 -6.51
CA THR A 52 8.25 5.84 -7.37
C THR A 52 9.58 6.45 -6.98
N THR A 53 10.58 6.28 -7.84
CA THR A 53 11.80 6.97 -7.56
C THR A 53 11.68 8.28 -8.23
N LYS A 54 11.78 9.23 -7.65
CA LYS A 54 11.67 10.40 -8.28
C LYS A 54 12.74 10.72 -9.05
N ASP A 55 13.09 10.56 -9.68
CA ASP A 55 14.03 10.83 -10.27
C ASP A 55 14.09 11.56 -11.15
N THR A 56 14.08 11.85 -11.09
CA THR A 56 14.10 12.47 -11.65
C THR A 56 14.51 12.86 -12.41
N LYS A 57 14.64 12.84 -12.53
CA LYS A 57 14.95 13.14 -13.07
C LYS A 57 15.18 13.49 -13.29
#